data_d082c462e9333928fd3f790c40249c84
#
_entry.id   d082c462e9333928fd3f790c40249c84
#
_cell.length_a   1.000
_cell.length_b   1.000
_cell.length_c   1.000
_cell.angle_alpha   90.00
_cell.angle_beta   90.00
_cell.angle_gamma   90.00
#
_symmetry.space_group_name_H-M   'P 1'
#
loop_
_entity.id
_entity.type
_entity.pdbx_description
1 polymer ?
#
loop_
_entity_poly.entity_id
_entity_poly.type
_entity_poly.pdbx_seq_one_letter_code
_entity_poly.pdbx_strand_id
1 'polypeptide(L)'
;MPEEKPESLASLTSIGSYFNSTEEDPLSACLVRNPEETVFCIAEDDTMKDSGIDFGDLLIVDRSADPQNGSMVVVHTADGYSIRKYLPASEVPQGEPNLFVSPDSDWRLLGVIVFVVKNIQGAVDALAIKEAAAV
;
A
#
# COMPACT_ATOMS: atom_id res chain seq x y z
N MET A 1 19.89 16.87 -20.41
CA MET A 1 19.90 16.35 -20.21
C MET A 1 20.08 15.67 -19.67
N PRO A 2 20.12 15.80 -19.60
CA PRO A 2 20.50 15.16 -18.75
C PRO A 2 20.07 14.15 -18.28
N GLU A 3 19.63 13.75 -18.25
CA GLU A 3 19.32 12.70 -17.81
C GLU A 3 20.09 11.65 -18.22
N GLU A 4 21.18 11.78 -18.64
CA GLU A 4 21.99 10.74 -18.88
C GLU A 4 22.37 10.04 -17.68
N LYS A 5 22.39 8.69 -17.64
CA LYS A 5 22.77 7.94 -16.49
C LYS A 5 24.23 8.06 -16.23
N PRO A 6 24.63 8.28 -15.00
CA PRO A 6 26.02 8.20 -14.65
C PRO A 6 26.57 6.85 -15.01
N GLU A 7 27.84 6.80 -15.44
CA GLU A 7 28.39 5.54 -15.80
C GLU A 7 28.46 4.60 -14.64
N SER A 8 28.56 5.09 -13.41
CA SER A 8 28.63 4.19 -12.27
C SER A 8 27.35 3.40 -12.09
N LEU A 9 26.25 3.87 -12.64
CA LEU A 9 24.99 3.15 -12.50
C LEU A 9 24.89 1.97 -13.45
N ALA A 10 25.81 1.89 -14.43
CA ALA A 10 25.77 0.77 -15.35
C ALA A 10 26.16 -0.52 -14.68
N SER A 11 26.79 -0.47 -13.51
CA SER A 11 27.21 -1.68 -12.82
C SER A 11 26.44 -1.92 -11.55
N LEU A 12 25.19 -1.49 -11.49
CA LEU A 12 24.35 -1.74 -10.34
C LEU A 12 24.18 -3.23 -10.13
N THR A 13 24.20 -3.67 -8.89
CA THR A 13 24.03 -5.07 -8.59
C THR A 13 22.71 -5.35 -7.89
N SER A 14 22.15 -4.36 -7.21
CA SER A 14 20.90 -4.56 -6.49
C SER A 14 19.77 -3.68 -7.01
N ILE A 15 20.07 -2.77 -7.91
CA ILE A 15 19.07 -1.83 -8.41
C ILE A 15 18.98 -2.02 -9.90
N GLY A 16 17.77 -2.32 -10.39
CA GLY A 16 17.59 -2.60 -11.81
C GLY A 16 17.54 -1.35 -12.68
N SER A 17 16.99 -0.27 -12.16
CA SER A 17 16.82 0.94 -12.96
C SER A 17 16.63 2.12 -12.05
N TYR A 18 16.74 3.31 -12.59
CA TYR A 18 16.37 4.49 -11.84
C TYR A 18 15.74 5.50 -12.80
N PHE A 19 14.99 6.43 -12.24
CA PHE A 19 14.33 7.46 -13.01
C PHE A 19 14.56 8.80 -12.34
N ASN A 20 14.61 9.84 -13.13
CA ASN A 20 14.57 11.19 -12.61
C ASN A 20 13.12 11.60 -12.43
N SER A 21 12.87 12.44 -11.45
CA SER A 21 11.51 12.88 -11.20
C SER A 21 11.20 14.19 -11.91
N THR A 22 12.07 14.63 -12.82
CA THR A 22 11.86 15.92 -13.45
C THR A 22 10.98 15.89 -14.68
N GLU A 23 10.79 14.69 -15.25
CA GLU A 23 9.98 14.59 -16.43
C GLU A 23 8.58 14.23 -16.06
N GLU A 24 7.81 13.69 -16.95
CA GLU A 24 6.51 13.29 -16.63
C GLU A 24 6.53 12.55 -15.35
N ASP A 25 5.50 12.19 -14.75
CA ASP A 25 5.45 11.65 -13.43
C ASP A 25 5.56 10.11 -13.46
N PRO A 26 6.74 9.54 -13.64
CA PRO A 26 6.86 8.09 -13.75
C PRO A 26 6.51 7.36 -12.46
N LEU A 27 6.67 8.02 -11.31
CA LEU A 27 6.32 7.37 -10.07
C LEU A 27 4.82 7.13 -10.00
N SER A 28 4.02 8.13 -10.34
CA SER A 28 2.58 7.94 -10.36
C SER A 28 2.19 6.89 -11.37
N ALA A 29 2.82 6.89 -12.54
CA ALA A 29 2.47 5.91 -13.56
C ALA A 29 2.76 4.49 -13.08
N CYS A 30 3.80 4.30 -12.27
CA CYS A 30 4.12 2.99 -11.75
C CYS A 30 3.18 2.56 -10.64
N LEU A 31 2.80 3.50 -9.78
CA LEU A 31 2.06 3.17 -8.57
C LEU A 31 0.56 3.23 -8.75
N VAL A 32 0.09 4.10 -9.62
CA VAL A 32 -1.34 4.32 -9.78
C VAL A 32 -1.72 3.92 -11.19
N ARG A 33 -2.14 2.65 -11.33
CA ARG A 33 -2.48 2.16 -12.64
C ARG A 33 -3.84 2.59 -13.10
N ASN A 34 -4.74 2.80 -12.14
CA ASN A 34 -6.12 3.14 -12.44
C ASN A 34 -6.50 4.30 -11.56
N PRO A 35 -6.20 5.55 -11.98
CA PRO A 35 -6.40 6.70 -11.09
C PRO A 35 -7.80 6.85 -10.54
N GLU A 36 -8.79 6.44 -11.31
CA GLU A 36 -10.16 6.63 -10.86
C GLU A 36 -10.56 5.63 -9.80
N GLU A 37 -9.81 4.53 -9.67
CA GLU A 37 -10.13 3.50 -8.70
C GLU A 37 -9.06 3.39 -7.63
N THR A 38 -8.13 4.32 -7.54
CA THR A 38 -7.03 4.24 -6.60
C THR A 38 -7.23 5.26 -5.50
N VAL A 39 -7.07 4.81 -4.26
CA VAL A 39 -7.09 5.70 -3.11
C VAL A 39 -5.83 5.50 -2.31
N PHE A 40 -5.46 6.51 -1.54
CA PHE A 40 -4.29 6.46 -0.68
C PHE A 40 -4.75 6.44 0.76
N CYS A 41 -4.13 5.59 1.55
CA CYS A 41 -4.45 5.48 2.98
C CYS A 41 -3.16 5.54 3.76
N ILE A 42 -3.26 5.97 5.02
CA ILE A 42 -2.12 5.97 5.94
C ILE A 42 -2.41 4.93 7.01
N ALA A 43 -1.47 4.05 7.25
CA ALA A 43 -1.61 3.07 8.31
C ALA A 43 -1.47 3.77 9.65
N GLU A 44 -2.47 3.62 10.51
CA GLU A 44 -2.50 4.36 11.77
C GLU A 44 -2.28 3.50 12.99
N ASP A 45 -1.86 2.26 12.80
CA ASP A 45 -1.45 1.42 13.91
C ASP A 45 -0.49 0.35 13.38
N ASP A 46 0.00 -0.47 14.28
CA ASP A 46 0.97 -1.52 13.93
C ASP A 46 0.33 -2.89 13.89
N THR A 47 -0.98 -2.97 13.76
CA THR A 47 -1.68 -4.25 13.80
C THR A 47 -1.14 -5.22 12.75
N MET A 48 -0.79 -4.74 11.57
CA MET A 48 -0.32 -5.59 10.49
C MET A 48 1.18 -5.51 10.30
N LYS A 49 1.91 -5.23 11.36
CA LYS A 49 3.36 -5.09 11.29
C LYS A 49 4.02 -6.37 10.80
N ASP A 50 3.50 -7.51 11.23
CA ASP A 50 4.08 -8.77 10.80
C ASP A 50 3.88 -9.05 9.33
N SER A 51 2.99 -8.32 8.70
CA SER A 51 2.77 -8.44 7.26
C SER A 51 3.46 -7.33 6.48
N GLY A 52 4.30 -6.55 7.16
CA GLY A 52 5.11 -5.54 6.48
C GLY A 52 4.49 -4.15 6.44
N ILE A 53 3.43 -3.91 7.21
CA ILE A 53 2.78 -2.61 7.22
C ILE A 53 2.94 -2.00 8.60
N ASP A 54 3.67 -0.90 8.67
CA ASP A 54 3.94 -0.22 9.93
C ASP A 54 3.14 1.06 10.05
N PHE A 55 3.02 1.55 11.27
CA PHE A 55 2.39 2.83 11.50
C PHE A 55 3.04 3.90 10.62
N GLY A 56 2.23 4.67 9.94
CA GLY A 56 2.74 5.76 9.11
C GLY A 56 3.02 5.40 7.66
N ASP A 57 2.92 4.13 7.31
CA ASP A 57 3.14 3.74 5.92
C ASP A 57 2.03 4.29 5.05
N LEU A 58 2.38 4.66 3.82
CA LEU A 58 1.41 5.10 2.83
C LEU A 58 0.97 3.88 2.02
N LEU A 59 -0.31 3.64 1.99
CA LEU A 59 -0.88 2.48 1.32
C LEU A 59 -1.55 2.93 0.04
N ILE A 60 -1.22 2.27 -1.05
CA ILE A 60 -1.86 2.55 -2.34
C ILE A 60 -2.86 1.44 -2.57
N VAL A 61 -4.13 1.79 -2.63
CA VAL A 61 -5.23 0.84 -2.63
C VAL A 61 -5.97 0.93 -3.94
N ASP A 62 -6.06 -0.21 -4.63
CA ASP A 62 -6.77 -0.29 -5.91
C ASP A 62 -8.14 -0.88 -5.65
N ARG A 63 -9.17 -0.10 -5.88
CA ARG A 63 -10.54 -0.53 -5.61
C ARG A 63 -11.08 -1.46 -6.67
N SER A 64 -10.40 -1.54 -7.81
CA SER A 64 -10.86 -2.39 -8.90
C SER A 64 -10.15 -3.74 -8.92
N ALA A 65 -9.15 -3.95 -8.07
CA ALA A 65 -8.41 -5.20 -8.06
C ALA A 65 -9.18 -6.27 -7.30
N ASP A 66 -9.04 -7.51 -7.74
CA ASP A 66 -9.66 -8.63 -7.06
C ASP A 66 -8.68 -9.21 -6.06
N PRO A 67 -9.09 -9.40 -4.81
CA PRO A 67 -8.18 -9.96 -3.83
C PRO A 67 -7.84 -11.41 -4.13
N GLN A 68 -6.59 -11.76 -3.84
CA GLN A 68 -6.12 -13.12 -3.95
C GLN A 68 -5.80 -13.61 -2.55
N ASN A 69 -5.65 -14.91 -2.38
CA ASN A 69 -5.28 -15.44 -1.07
C ASN A 69 -3.96 -14.79 -0.64
N GLY A 70 -3.98 -14.21 0.54
CA GLY A 70 -2.80 -13.52 1.05
C GLY A 70 -2.74 -12.06 0.75
N SER A 71 -3.68 -11.53 -0.04
CA SER A 71 -3.69 -10.09 -0.32
C SER A 71 -3.95 -9.32 0.95
N MET A 72 -3.32 -8.15 1.06
CA MET A 72 -3.66 -7.21 2.11
C MET A 72 -4.76 -6.32 1.56
N VAL A 73 -5.82 -6.16 2.32
CA VAL A 73 -6.99 -5.42 1.85
C VAL A 73 -7.41 -4.42 2.90
N VAL A 74 -8.16 -3.42 2.47
CA VAL A 74 -8.76 -2.45 3.37
C VAL A 74 -10.25 -2.71 3.37
N VAL A 75 -10.82 -2.88 4.57
CA VAL A 75 -12.24 -3.17 4.71
C VAL A 75 -12.89 -2.09 5.55
N HIS A 76 -14.18 -1.91 5.33
CA HIS A 76 -14.96 -0.95 6.07
C HIS A 76 -15.65 -1.69 7.22
N THR A 77 -15.42 -1.23 8.44
CA THR A 77 -16.01 -1.85 9.61
C THR A 77 -16.89 -0.83 10.31
N ALA A 78 -17.54 -1.25 11.37
CA ALA A 78 -18.37 -0.35 12.17
C ALA A 78 -17.55 0.80 12.74
N ASP A 79 -16.26 0.57 12.97
CA ASP A 79 -15.40 1.57 13.56
C ASP A 79 -14.60 2.36 12.54
N GLY A 80 -14.83 2.14 11.26
CA GLY A 80 -14.08 2.81 10.21
C GLY A 80 -13.41 1.81 9.33
N TYR A 81 -12.26 2.19 8.77
CA TYR A 81 -11.54 1.31 7.87
C TYR A 81 -10.45 0.57 8.62
N SER A 82 -10.22 -0.67 8.22
CA SER A 82 -9.20 -1.51 8.82
C SER A 82 -8.45 -2.28 7.76
N ILE A 83 -7.21 -2.65 8.08
CA ILE A 83 -6.40 -3.47 7.20
C ILE A 83 -6.54 -4.92 7.64
N ARG A 84 -6.78 -5.81 6.68
CA ARG A 84 -6.94 -7.23 6.97
C ARG A 84 -6.19 -8.03 5.92
N LYS A 85 -5.90 -9.27 6.23
CA LYS A 85 -5.33 -10.18 5.25
C LYS A 85 -6.45 -11.08 4.72
N TYR A 86 -6.50 -11.25 3.42
CA TYR A 86 -7.57 -11.97 2.77
C TYR A 86 -7.19 -13.45 2.67
N LEU A 87 -7.94 -14.31 3.31
CA LEU A 87 -7.69 -15.74 3.27
C LEU A 87 -9.03 -16.48 3.29
N PRO A 88 -9.08 -17.70 2.72
CA PRO A 88 -10.27 -18.53 2.90
C PRO A 88 -10.48 -18.80 4.38
N ALA A 89 -11.72 -18.98 4.79
CA ALA A 89 -12.02 -19.19 6.20
C ALA A 89 -11.27 -20.38 6.77
N SER A 90 -11.04 -21.41 5.95
CA SER A 90 -10.35 -22.61 6.42
C SER A 90 -8.87 -22.36 6.70
N GLU A 91 -8.32 -21.27 6.20
CA GLU A 91 -6.90 -20.97 6.41
C GLU A 91 -6.67 -19.86 7.41
N VAL A 92 -7.71 -19.32 8.00
CA VAL A 92 -7.55 -18.26 8.99
C VAL A 92 -7.06 -18.87 10.30
N PRO A 93 -5.95 -18.40 10.85
CA PRO A 93 -5.44 -18.93 12.11
C PRO A 93 -6.43 -18.69 13.24
N GLN A 94 -6.58 -19.67 14.10
CA GLN A 94 -7.43 -19.49 15.26
C GLN A 94 -6.76 -18.55 16.21
N GLY A 95 -7.57 -17.75 16.88
CA GLY A 95 -7.02 -16.83 17.84
C GLY A 95 -6.74 -15.44 17.32
N GLU A 96 -6.80 -15.26 16.00
CA GLU A 96 -6.54 -13.94 15.43
C GLU A 96 -7.57 -13.57 14.37
N PRO A 97 -8.86 -13.75 14.65
CA PRO A 97 -9.85 -13.50 13.59
C PRO A 97 -9.93 -12.04 13.17
N ASN A 98 -9.46 -11.12 14.02
CA ASN A 98 -9.57 -9.70 13.71
C ASN A 98 -8.53 -9.22 12.72
N LEU A 99 -7.60 -10.08 12.31
CA LEU A 99 -6.58 -9.69 11.36
C LEU A 99 -6.87 -10.20 9.96
N PHE A 100 -7.97 -10.91 9.79
CA PHE A 100 -8.25 -11.59 8.54
C PHE A 100 -9.66 -11.32 8.07
N VAL A 101 -9.87 -11.48 6.78
CA VAL A 101 -11.20 -11.41 6.19
C VAL A 101 -11.26 -12.50 5.13
N SER A 102 -12.43 -13.09 4.98
CA SER A 102 -12.63 -14.19 4.05
C SER A 102 -13.72 -13.82 3.05
N PRO A 103 -13.81 -14.57 1.94
CA PRO A 103 -14.84 -14.26 0.95
C PRO A 103 -16.25 -14.25 1.49
N ASP A 104 -16.50 -15.05 2.54
CA ASP A 104 -17.83 -15.14 3.09
C ASP A 104 -18.11 -14.11 4.18
N SER A 105 -17.17 -13.21 4.43
CA SER A 105 -17.32 -12.23 5.50
C SER A 105 -18.34 -11.17 5.13
N ASP A 106 -18.92 -10.58 6.15
CA ASP A 106 -19.82 -9.46 5.95
C ASP A 106 -19.11 -8.14 5.81
N TRP A 107 -17.78 -8.15 5.82
CA TRP A 107 -17.03 -6.91 5.70
C TRP A 107 -17.17 -6.36 4.30
N ARG A 108 -17.26 -5.04 4.22
CA ARG A 108 -17.30 -4.39 2.92
C ARG A 108 -15.89 -4.07 2.51
N LEU A 109 -15.45 -4.60 1.40
CA LEU A 109 -14.09 -4.42 0.90
C LEU A 109 -13.97 -3.06 0.23
N LEU A 110 -13.00 -2.26 0.66
CA LEU A 110 -12.70 -1.01 -0.03
C LEU A 110 -11.81 -1.29 -1.23
N GLY A 111 -10.78 -2.07 -1.05
CA GLY A 111 -9.88 -2.40 -2.14
C GLY A 111 -8.69 -3.20 -1.67
N VAL A 112 -7.80 -3.48 -2.60
CA VAL A 112 -6.61 -4.28 -2.36
C VAL A 112 -5.42 -3.34 -2.26
N ILE A 113 -4.58 -3.55 -1.24
CA ILE A 113 -3.35 -2.78 -1.09
C ILE A 113 -2.35 -3.33 -2.09
N VAL A 114 -1.99 -2.52 -3.07
CA VAL A 114 -1.09 -2.95 -4.13
C VAL A 114 0.34 -2.47 -3.92
N PHE A 115 0.53 -1.40 -3.15
CA PHE A 115 1.86 -0.92 -2.81
C PHE A 115 1.86 -0.35 -1.41
N VAL A 116 2.99 -0.47 -0.73
CA VAL A 116 3.21 0.16 0.55
C VAL A 116 4.45 1.02 0.41
N VAL A 117 4.32 2.31 0.72
CA VAL A 117 5.43 3.24 0.63
C VAL A 117 5.88 3.56 2.04
N LYS A 118 7.13 3.27 2.33
CA LYS A 118 7.67 3.42 3.67
C LYS A 118 8.54 4.66 3.77
N ASN A 119 8.40 5.33 4.91
CA ASN A 119 9.15 6.54 5.19
C ASN A 119 10.28 6.19 6.14
N ILE A 120 11.35 5.60 5.61
CA ILE A 120 12.38 4.98 6.42
C ILE A 120 13.05 5.95 7.36
N GLN A 121 13.35 7.15 6.90
CA GLN A 121 14.03 8.12 7.75
C GLN A 121 13.11 9.08 8.45
N GLY A 122 11.80 8.91 8.30
CA GLY A 122 10.87 9.83 8.90
C GLY A 122 10.93 11.22 8.29
N ALA A 123 11.36 11.30 7.02
CA ALA A 123 11.51 12.60 6.37
C ALA A 123 10.17 13.30 6.13
N VAL A 124 9.09 12.54 6.12
CA VAL A 124 7.76 13.08 5.87
C VAL A 124 6.87 12.67 7.04
N ASP A 125 6.14 13.63 7.58
CA ASP A 125 5.24 13.39 8.68
C ASP A 125 3.96 12.77 8.12
N ALA A 126 3.58 11.60 8.62
CA ALA A 126 2.37 10.94 8.15
C ALA A 126 1.14 11.81 8.36
N LEU A 127 1.12 12.59 9.45
CA LEU A 127 -0.01 13.46 9.70
C LEU A 127 -0.08 14.56 8.64
N ALA A 128 1.06 15.07 8.21
CA ALA A 128 1.08 16.09 7.17
C ALA A 128 0.57 15.55 5.84
N ILE A 129 0.91 14.31 5.52
CA ILE A 129 0.39 13.68 4.32
C ILE A 129 -1.11 13.55 4.40
N LYS A 130 -1.61 13.11 5.55
CA LYS A 130 -3.03 12.92 5.76
C LYS A 130 -3.78 14.23 5.63
N GLU A 131 -3.22 15.30 6.18
CA GLU A 131 -3.87 16.59 6.09
C GLU A 131 -3.89 17.11 4.66
N ALA A 132 -2.83 16.89 3.93
CA ALA A 132 -2.79 17.32 2.55
C ALA A 132 -3.80 16.56 1.71
N ALA A 133 -3.98 15.29 2.00
CA ALA A 133 -4.91 14.47 1.24
C ALA A 133 -6.36 14.78 1.58
N ALA A 134 -6.61 15.39 2.71
CA ALA A 134 -7.98 15.67 3.14
C ALA A 134 -8.56 16.90 2.48
N VAL A 135 -7.79 17.65 1.77
CA VAL A 135 -8.26 18.91 1.15
C VAL A 135 -9.27 18.72 0.03
#